data_1c020624b48ed2fff3e5a222adef5998
#
_entry.id   1c020624b48ed2fff3e5a222adef5998
#
_cell.length_a   1.000
_cell.length_b   1.000
_cell.length_c   1.000
_cell.angle_alpha   90.00
_cell.angle_beta   90.00
_cell.angle_gamma   90.00
#
_symmetry.space_group_name_H-M   'P 1'
#
loop_
_entity.id
_entity.type
_entity.pdbx_description
1 polymer ?
#
loop_
_entity_poly.entity_id
_entity_poly.type
_entity_poly.pdbx_seq_one_letter_code
_entity_poly.pdbx_strand_id
1 'polypeptide(L)'
;MPATFGIVDLFSGPGGLGEGFASLDLSGHAPFKIGISVEKEASAHRTLTLRAFLRAHQARHGTLPQAFIDFHAGLIPEPGWSEVDAAAWRHATAEAQCLELGTEPAAAAIDHAIGALRRDFDDTILIGGPPCQAYSLVGRARAKGKVGYVPEEDERHYLFRDYIRVLDRLRPAAFVMENVKGMLSSTVESRLVFEMLMEDLASLGTGQGHHYEMRAIRVADSRASLQEAAQPSDFIVRAEEFGVPQRRHRVIIVGIRSDLADRATGTSIPVSGVARAVDDAIGTMPDENGGGKFVHGSGGLVLLRAA
;
A
#
# COMPACT_ATOMS: atom_id res chain seq x y z
N MET A 1 -2.09 6.43 26.36
CA MET A 1 -1.75 5.29 25.48
C MET A 1 -1.15 5.85 24.21
N PRO A 2 -0.25 5.15 23.49
CA PRO A 2 0.20 5.57 22.18
C PRO A 2 -0.99 5.58 21.21
N ALA A 3 -0.98 6.52 20.25
CA ALA A 3 -2.06 6.69 19.30
C ALA A 3 -2.21 5.48 18.36
N THR A 4 -3.46 5.18 17.99
CA THR A 4 -3.82 4.13 17.05
C THR A 4 -4.49 4.71 15.82
N PHE A 5 -4.15 4.16 14.66
CA PHE A 5 -4.61 4.65 13.36
C PHE A 5 -5.33 3.56 12.57
N GLY A 6 -6.53 3.90 12.11
CA GLY A 6 -7.26 3.07 11.16
C GLY A 6 -6.82 3.36 9.72
N ILE A 7 -6.55 2.32 8.93
CA ILE A 7 -6.08 2.45 7.55
C ILE A 7 -7.21 2.18 6.57
N VAL A 8 -7.33 3.07 5.58
CA VAL A 8 -8.04 2.84 4.32
C VAL A 8 -7.01 2.60 3.23
N ASP A 9 -7.03 1.42 2.61
CA ASP A 9 -6.09 1.01 1.56
C ASP A 9 -6.82 0.91 0.22
N LEU A 10 -6.48 1.81 -0.71
CA LEU A 10 -7.10 1.89 -2.03
C LEU A 10 -6.13 1.42 -3.11
N PHE A 11 -6.66 0.75 -4.14
CA PHE A 11 -5.82 0.11 -5.17
C PHE A 11 -4.79 -0.84 -4.53
N SER A 12 -5.26 -1.62 -3.56
CA SER A 12 -4.42 -2.40 -2.64
C SER A 12 -3.57 -3.44 -3.34
N GLY A 13 -3.95 -3.86 -4.56
CA GLY A 13 -3.30 -4.97 -5.22
C GLY A 13 -3.33 -6.23 -4.34
N PRO A 14 -2.23 -6.99 -4.28
CA PRO A 14 -2.13 -8.13 -3.38
C PRO A 14 -1.84 -7.75 -1.91
N GLY A 15 -1.94 -6.47 -1.53
CA GLY A 15 -1.83 -6.00 -0.14
C GLY A 15 -0.42 -5.65 0.34
N GLY A 16 0.54 -5.41 -0.57
CA GLY A 16 1.94 -5.19 -0.14
C GLY A 16 2.15 -3.96 0.74
N LEU A 17 1.52 -2.84 0.39
CA LEU A 17 1.63 -1.59 1.16
C LEU A 17 0.92 -1.71 2.52
N GLY A 18 -0.30 -2.23 2.53
CA GLY A 18 -1.08 -2.45 3.75
C GLY A 18 -0.38 -3.37 4.74
N GLU A 19 0.22 -4.48 4.27
CA GLU A 19 1.01 -5.38 5.12
C GLU A 19 2.22 -4.70 5.75
N GLY A 20 2.89 -3.78 5.02
CA GLY A 20 3.99 -3.00 5.57
C GLY A 20 3.57 -2.19 6.80
N PHE A 21 2.41 -1.56 6.75
CA PHE A 21 1.84 -0.83 7.89
C PHE A 21 1.36 -1.77 9.00
N ALA A 22 0.59 -2.80 8.65
CA ALA A 22 -0.02 -3.70 9.63
C ALA A 22 1.01 -4.55 10.38
N SER A 23 2.19 -4.78 9.80
CA SER A 23 3.28 -5.54 10.43
C SER A 23 4.14 -4.71 11.40
N LEU A 24 3.95 -3.39 11.45
CA LEU A 24 4.74 -2.55 12.34
C LEU A 24 4.33 -2.77 13.80
N ASP A 25 5.29 -3.20 14.59
CA ASP A 25 5.19 -3.31 16.05
C ASP A 25 6.19 -2.35 16.70
N LEU A 26 5.70 -1.47 17.52
CA LEU A 26 6.52 -0.54 18.32
C LEU A 26 6.57 -1.01 19.76
N SER A 27 7.46 -1.98 20.05
CA SER A 27 7.66 -2.54 21.39
C SER A 27 6.38 -3.13 22.03
N GLY A 28 5.68 -3.97 21.25
CA GLY A 28 4.44 -4.62 21.69
C GLY A 28 3.16 -3.78 21.44
N HIS A 29 3.30 -2.66 20.71
CA HIS A 29 2.17 -1.86 20.27
C HIS A 29 2.09 -1.83 18.74
N ALA A 30 0.99 -2.31 18.18
CA ALA A 30 0.67 -2.23 16.76
C ALA A 30 -0.15 -0.96 16.49
N PRO A 31 0.48 0.14 16.02
CA PRO A 31 -0.19 1.43 15.89
C PRO A 31 -1.17 1.48 14.72
N PHE A 32 -1.05 0.57 13.75
CA PHE A 32 -1.84 0.58 12.52
C PHE A 32 -2.71 -0.66 12.40
N LYS A 33 -3.98 -0.45 12.05
CA LYS A 33 -4.92 -1.53 11.70
C LYS A 33 -5.64 -1.20 10.41
N ILE A 34 -5.68 -2.16 9.49
CA ILE A 34 -6.42 -2.00 8.24
C ILE A 34 -7.91 -2.13 8.56
N GLY A 35 -8.69 -1.13 8.17
CA GLY A 35 -10.14 -1.14 8.31
C GLY A 35 -10.83 -1.59 7.04
N ILE A 36 -10.31 -1.19 5.88
CA ILE A 36 -10.79 -1.62 4.57
C ILE A 36 -9.65 -1.56 3.55
N SER A 37 -9.59 -2.56 2.69
CA SER A 37 -8.74 -2.60 1.50
C SER A 37 -9.62 -2.82 0.27
N VAL A 38 -9.43 -2.00 -0.77
CA VAL A 38 -10.25 -2.06 -1.99
C VAL A 38 -9.37 -2.41 -3.18
N GLU A 39 -9.70 -3.52 -3.86
CA GLU A 39 -9.02 -4.01 -5.06
C GLU A 39 -10.06 -4.59 -6.04
N LYS A 40 -9.99 -4.20 -7.31
CA LYS A 40 -10.93 -4.66 -8.32
C LYS A 40 -10.52 -5.96 -9.02
N GLU A 41 -9.21 -6.20 -9.10
CA GLU A 41 -8.68 -7.38 -9.80
C GLU A 41 -8.85 -8.63 -8.93
N ALA A 42 -9.66 -9.57 -9.39
CA ALA A 42 -10.06 -10.74 -8.60
C ALA A 42 -8.88 -11.62 -8.16
N SER A 43 -7.82 -11.71 -8.96
CA SER A 43 -6.63 -12.50 -8.61
C SER A 43 -5.81 -11.84 -7.51
N ALA A 44 -5.62 -10.53 -7.59
CA ALA A 44 -4.96 -9.75 -6.55
C ALA A 44 -5.80 -9.73 -5.25
N HIS A 45 -7.11 -9.56 -5.37
CA HIS A 45 -8.04 -9.60 -4.24
C HIS A 45 -8.00 -10.95 -3.49
N ARG A 46 -7.87 -12.09 -4.19
CA ARG A 46 -7.72 -13.40 -3.50
C ARG A 46 -6.47 -13.42 -2.60
N THR A 47 -5.34 -12.92 -3.11
CA THR A 47 -4.11 -12.82 -2.32
C THR A 47 -4.27 -11.84 -1.15
N LEU A 48 -4.91 -10.70 -1.38
CA LEU A 48 -5.22 -9.69 -0.37
C LEU A 48 -6.06 -10.30 0.77
N THR A 49 -7.13 -11.01 0.42
CA THR A 49 -8.02 -11.68 1.38
C THR A 49 -7.27 -12.75 2.19
N LEU A 50 -6.43 -13.56 1.52
CA LEU A 50 -5.62 -14.55 2.22
C LEU A 50 -4.65 -13.91 3.22
N ARG A 51 -3.99 -12.81 2.86
CA ARG A 51 -3.11 -12.05 3.76
C ARG A 51 -3.88 -11.52 4.97
N ALA A 52 -5.03 -10.90 4.76
CA ALA A 52 -5.91 -10.43 5.83
C ALA A 52 -6.33 -11.58 6.75
N PHE A 53 -6.65 -12.75 6.19
CA PHE A 53 -6.98 -13.97 6.94
C PHE A 53 -5.79 -14.44 7.80
N LEU A 54 -4.60 -14.53 7.22
CA LEU A 54 -3.40 -14.99 7.94
C LEU A 54 -3.06 -14.06 9.10
N ARG A 55 -3.15 -12.74 8.88
CA ARG A 55 -2.92 -11.72 9.90
C ARG A 55 -3.96 -11.83 11.03
N ALA A 56 -5.24 -11.96 10.67
CA ALA A 56 -6.30 -12.11 11.65
C ALA A 56 -6.17 -13.41 12.46
N HIS A 57 -5.81 -14.51 11.82
CA HIS A 57 -5.56 -15.80 12.48
C HIS A 57 -4.35 -15.70 13.43
N GLN A 58 -3.23 -15.14 12.94
CA GLN A 58 -2.01 -15.00 13.75
C GLN A 58 -2.23 -14.09 14.97
N ALA A 59 -3.01 -13.03 14.82
CA ALA A 59 -3.36 -12.15 15.95
C ALA A 59 -4.16 -12.88 17.04
N ARG A 60 -4.94 -13.90 16.66
CA ARG A 60 -5.78 -14.68 17.59
C ARG A 60 -5.03 -15.86 18.23
N HIS A 61 -4.14 -16.50 17.50
CA HIS A 61 -3.52 -17.78 17.85
C HIS A 61 -2.01 -17.70 18.06
N GLY A 62 -1.37 -16.58 17.70
CA GLY A 62 0.07 -16.40 17.81
C GLY A 62 0.89 -17.07 16.71
N THR A 63 0.27 -17.90 15.86
CA THR A 63 0.93 -18.70 14.82
C THR A 63 0.15 -18.65 13.51
N LEU A 64 0.81 -19.00 12.40
CA LEU A 64 0.12 -19.26 11.14
C LEU A 64 -0.67 -20.58 11.21
N PRO A 65 -1.79 -20.71 10.47
CA PRO A 65 -2.52 -21.96 10.39
C PRO A 65 -1.65 -23.08 9.79
N GLN A 66 -1.68 -24.29 10.38
CA GLN A 66 -0.94 -25.43 9.84
C GLN A 66 -1.39 -25.74 8.40
N ALA A 67 -2.69 -25.62 8.11
CA ALA A 67 -3.23 -25.80 6.77
C ALA A 67 -2.61 -24.87 5.72
N PHE A 68 -2.22 -23.64 6.10
CA PHE A 68 -1.51 -22.74 5.21
C PHE A 68 -0.08 -23.23 4.91
N ILE A 69 0.61 -23.72 5.94
CA ILE A 69 1.97 -24.28 5.79
C ILE A 69 1.93 -25.51 4.89
N ASP A 70 0.99 -26.42 5.12
CA ASP A 70 0.84 -27.66 4.34
C ASP A 70 0.45 -27.40 2.88
N PHE A 71 -0.46 -26.43 2.65
CA PHE A 71 -0.82 -25.98 1.30
C PHE A 71 0.38 -25.38 0.55
N HIS A 72 1.14 -24.52 1.23
CA HIS A 72 2.33 -23.90 0.64
C HIS A 72 3.45 -24.91 0.33
N ALA A 73 3.54 -25.95 1.15
CA ALA A 73 4.48 -27.07 0.93
C ALA A 73 3.98 -28.05 -0.16
N GLY A 74 2.79 -27.86 -0.71
CA GLY A 74 2.19 -28.73 -1.71
C GLY A 74 1.71 -30.07 -1.14
N LEU A 75 1.54 -30.18 0.18
CA LEU A 75 1.11 -31.40 0.86
C LEU A 75 -0.41 -31.60 0.79
N ILE A 76 -1.16 -30.52 0.68
CA ILE A 76 -2.63 -30.53 0.56
C ILE A 76 -3.08 -29.55 -0.54
N PRO A 77 -4.26 -29.75 -1.15
CA PRO A 77 -4.87 -28.74 -2.00
C PRO A 77 -5.27 -27.49 -1.17
N GLU A 78 -5.61 -26.39 -1.86
CA GLU A 78 -6.09 -25.19 -1.17
C GLU A 78 -7.30 -25.52 -0.28
N PRO A 79 -7.20 -25.24 1.03
CA PRO A 79 -8.29 -25.56 1.95
C PRO A 79 -9.40 -24.52 1.88
N GLY A 80 -10.57 -24.88 2.39
CA GLY A 80 -11.63 -23.91 2.71
C GLY A 80 -11.19 -23.04 3.89
N TRP A 81 -10.68 -21.85 3.67
CA TRP A 81 -10.14 -20.98 4.73
C TRP A 81 -11.16 -20.65 5.82
N SER A 82 -12.45 -20.60 5.49
CA SER A 82 -13.55 -20.47 6.47
C SER A 82 -13.70 -21.69 7.39
N GLU A 83 -13.28 -22.87 6.96
CA GLU A 83 -13.28 -24.09 7.78
C GLU A 83 -12.05 -24.14 8.70
N VAL A 84 -10.96 -23.53 8.28
CA VAL A 84 -9.73 -23.42 9.09
C VAL A 84 -9.92 -22.46 10.27
N ASP A 85 -10.47 -21.26 10.04
CA ASP A 85 -10.84 -20.30 11.08
C ASP A 85 -11.95 -19.37 10.56
N ALA A 86 -13.19 -19.70 10.90
CA ALA A 86 -14.36 -18.94 10.46
C ALA A 86 -14.36 -17.48 10.94
N ALA A 87 -13.78 -17.18 12.09
CA ALA A 87 -13.76 -15.82 12.62
C ALA A 87 -12.71 -14.97 11.92
N ALA A 88 -11.51 -15.51 11.69
CA ALA A 88 -10.47 -14.85 10.91
C ALA A 88 -10.91 -14.63 9.45
N TRP A 89 -11.61 -15.60 8.86
CA TRP A 89 -12.12 -15.48 7.49
C TRP A 89 -13.20 -14.40 7.36
N ARG A 90 -14.15 -14.33 8.30
CA ARG A 90 -15.14 -13.24 8.31
C ARG A 90 -14.48 -11.87 8.45
N HIS A 91 -13.45 -11.75 9.28
CA HIS A 91 -12.68 -10.50 9.39
C HIS A 91 -12.01 -10.16 8.06
N ALA A 92 -11.33 -11.10 7.45
CA ALA A 92 -10.61 -10.91 6.19
C ALA A 92 -11.53 -10.49 5.03
N THR A 93 -12.70 -11.16 4.90
CA THR A 93 -13.67 -10.82 3.85
C THR A 93 -14.41 -9.49 4.11
N ALA A 94 -14.49 -9.05 5.36
CA ALA A 94 -14.99 -7.72 5.68
C ALA A 94 -13.95 -6.61 5.41
N GLU A 95 -12.67 -6.89 5.60
CA GLU A 95 -11.57 -5.96 5.34
C GLU A 95 -11.25 -5.85 3.85
N ALA A 96 -11.04 -6.98 3.17
CA ALA A 96 -10.68 -7.03 1.76
C ALA A 96 -11.93 -7.05 0.87
N GLN A 97 -12.13 -5.99 0.09
CA GLN A 97 -13.29 -5.80 -0.76
C GLN A 97 -12.92 -5.86 -2.24
N CYS A 98 -13.59 -6.74 -3.01
CA CYS A 98 -13.44 -6.83 -4.45
C CYS A 98 -14.37 -5.82 -5.13
N LEU A 99 -13.94 -4.56 -5.19
CA LEU A 99 -14.75 -3.46 -5.68
C LEU A 99 -13.95 -2.55 -6.60
N GLU A 100 -14.62 -1.98 -7.58
CA GLU A 100 -14.07 -0.94 -8.45
C GLU A 100 -14.33 0.44 -7.87
N LEU A 101 -13.27 1.21 -7.62
CA LEU A 101 -13.39 2.59 -7.17
C LEU A 101 -14.12 3.44 -8.21
N GLY A 102 -14.83 4.46 -7.75
CA GLY A 102 -15.72 5.28 -8.59
C GLY A 102 -17.13 4.71 -8.72
N THR A 103 -17.39 3.48 -8.28
CA THR A 103 -18.74 2.89 -8.28
C THR A 103 -19.48 3.16 -6.97
N GLU A 104 -20.81 3.16 -7.02
CA GLU A 104 -21.64 3.35 -5.83
C GLU A 104 -21.40 2.26 -4.76
N PRO A 105 -21.28 0.95 -5.08
CA PRO A 105 -20.94 -0.07 -4.08
C PRO A 105 -19.61 0.21 -3.35
N ALA A 106 -18.58 0.66 -4.08
CA ALA A 106 -17.31 1.01 -3.47
C ALA A 106 -17.43 2.24 -2.55
N ALA A 107 -18.15 3.27 -2.99
CA ALA A 107 -18.40 4.46 -2.19
C ALA A 107 -19.14 4.11 -0.89
N ALA A 108 -20.19 3.31 -0.96
CA ALA A 108 -20.97 2.87 0.20
C ALA A 108 -20.12 2.04 1.19
N ALA A 109 -19.31 1.10 0.68
CA ALA A 109 -18.42 0.29 1.52
C ALA A 109 -17.36 1.15 2.24
N ILE A 110 -16.75 2.10 1.52
CA ILE A 110 -15.75 3.02 2.07
C ILE A 110 -16.41 3.94 3.13
N ASP A 111 -17.59 4.48 2.87
CA ASP A 111 -18.31 5.32 3.82
C ASP A 111 -18.67 4.60 5.11
N HIS A 112 -19.10 3.35 4.97
CA HIS A 112 -19.38 2.50 6.14
C HIS A 112 -18.09 2.29 6.96
N ALA A 113 -16.98 1.96 6.29
CA ALA A 113 -15.67 1.77 6.93
C ALA A 113 -15.17 3.06 7.60
N ILE A 114 -15.28 4.23 6.94
CA ILE A 114 -14.92 5.54 7.51
C ILE A 114 -15.69 5.78 8.82
N GLY A 115 -16.99 5.49 8.84
CA GLY A 115 -17.80 5.62 10.04
C GLY A 115 -17.33 4.75 11.21
N ALA A 116 -16.90 3.51 10.94
CA ALA A 116 -16.33 2.62 11.94
C ALA A 116 -14.95 3.10 12.42
N LEU A 117 -14.06 3.45 11.48
CA LEU A 117 -12.69 3.88 11.77
C LEU A 117 -12.65 5.13 12.67
N ARG A 118 -13.54 6.10 12.42
CA ARG A 118 -13.63 7.31 13.25
C ARG A 118 -14.11 7.06 14.68
N ARG A 119 -14.78 5.95 14.93
CA ARG A 119 -15.21 5.57 16.29
C ARG A 119 -14.15 4.77 17.04
N ASP A 120 -13.40 3.95 16.30
CA ASP A 120 -12.58 2.90 16.88
C ASP A 120 -11.10 3.29 17.00
N PHE A 121 -10.66 4.38 16.31
CA PHE A 121 -9.29 4.83 16.27
C PHE A 121 -9.15 6.33 16.58
N ASP A 122 -7.96 6.73 17.01
CA ASP A 122 -7.65 8.13 17.33
C ASP A 122 -7.66 9.02 16.09
N ASP A 123 -7.18 8.48 14.95
CA ASP A 123 -7.24 9.11 13.63
C ASP A 123 -7.09 8.03 12.54
N THR A 124 -7.03 8.44 11.29
CA THR A 124 -6.96 7.54 10.13
C THR A 124 -5.76 7.85 9.24
N ILE A 125 -5.37 6.87 8.43
CA ILE A 125 -4.37 7.02 7.36
C ILE A 125 -4.96 6.46 6.07
N LEU A 126 -4.80 7.22 4.99
CA LEU A 126 -5.14 6.75 3.64
C LEU A 126 -3.87 6.29 2.94
N ILE A 127 -3.84 5.06 2.47
CA ILE A 127 -2.74 4.56 1.65
C ILE A 127 -3.26 4.10 0.29
N GLY A 128 -2.37 4.04 -0.71
CA GLY A 128 -2.75 3.47 -2.00
C GLY A 128 -1.83 3.83 -3.16
N GLY A 129 -1.96 3.07 -4.24
CA GLY A 129 -1.21 3.27 -5.48
C GLY A 129 -2.12 3.42 -6.69
N PRO A 130 -2.77 4.59 -6.91
CA PRO A 130 -3.65 4.76 -8.05
C PRO A 130 -2.88 4.52 -9.36
N PRO A 131 -3.44 3.74 -10.29
CA PRO A 131 -2.73 3.34 -11.51
C PRO A 131 -2.43 4.53 -12.40
N CYS A 132 -1.16 4.65 -12.83
CA CYS A 132 -0.69 5.71 -13.74
C CYS A 132 -0.67 5.27 -15.22
N GLN A 133 -1.31 4.15 -15.57
CA GLN A 133 -1.20 3.56 -16.93
C GLN A 133 -1.70 4.48 -18.03
N ALA A 134 -2.68 5.33 -17.77
CA ALA A 134 -3.14 6.34 -18.70
C ALA A 134 -2.07 7.41 -19.01
N TYR A 135 -1.17 7.61 -18.09
CA TYR A 135 -0.13 8.65 -18.16
C TYR A 135 1.25 8.11 -18.58
N SER A 136 1.48 6.79 -18.58
CA SER A 136 2.78 6.24 -18.94
C SER A 136 2.95 6.16 -20.47
N LEU A 137 4.19 6.41 -20.96
CA LEU A 137 4.55 6.24 -22.37
C LEU A 137 4.28 4.80 -22.86
N VAL A 138 4.45 3.81 -21.98
CA VAL A 138 4.20 2.39 -22.27
C VAL A 138 2.70 2.10 -22.35
N GLY A 139 1.88 2.71 -21.51
CA GLY A 139 0.41 2.63 -21.58
C GLY A 139 -0.12 3.22 -22.88
N ARG A 140 0.41 4.39 -23.27
CA ARG A 140 0.09 5.03 -24.56
C ARG A 140 0.53 4.20 -25.78
N ALA A 141 1.71 3.58 -25.75
CA ALA A 141 2.19 2.75 -26.83
C ALA A 141 1.34 1.47 -27.03
N ARG A 142 0.87 0.86 -25.91
CA ARG A 142 -0.07 -0.28 -25.95
C ARG A 142 -1.48 0.13 -26.40
N ALA A 143 -1.90 1.34 -26.04
CA ALA A 143 -3.21 1.87 -26.39
C ALA A 143 -3.27 2.40 -27.83
N LYS A 144 -2.19 3.01 -28.36
CA LYS A 144 -2.10 3.46 -29.77
C LYS A 144 -2.29 2.36 -30.79
N GLY A 145 -2.13 1.09 -30.43
CA GLY A 145 -2.42 -0.07 -31.28
C GLY A 145 -3.88 -0.51 -31.29
N LYS A 146 -4.75 0.09 -30.47
CA LYS A 146 -6.18 -0.21 -30.45
C LYS A 146 -6.94 0.76 -31.34
N VAL A 147 -7.69 0.23 -32.31
CA VAL A 147 -8.58 1.02 -33.17
C VAL A 147 -9.64 1.69 -32.27
N GLY A 148 -9.77 3.01 -32.36
CA GLY A 148 -10.77 3.78 -31.60
C GLY A 148 -10.32 4.23 -30.19
N TYR A 149 -9.03 4.14 -29.84
CA TYR A 149 -8.55 4.66 -28.57
C TYR A 149 -8.54 6.20 -28.56
N VAL A 150 -9.33 6.79 -27.68
CA VAL A 150 -9.39 8.22 -27.41
C VAL A 150 -8.83 8.45 -25.99
N PRO A 151 -7.67 9.10 -25.84
CA PRO A 151 -7.03 9.30 -24.52
C PRO A 151 -7.93 10.00 -23.52
N GLU A 152 -8.76 10.93 -23.96
CA GLU A 152 -9.66 11.75 -23.14
C GLU A 152 -10.84 10.92 -22.57
N GLU A 153 -11.16 9.77 -23.18
CA GLU A 153 -12.23 8.87 -22.73
C GLU A 153 -11.69 7.70 -21.89
N ASP A 154 -10.38 7.64 -21.63
CA ASP A 154 -9.81 6.58 -20.83
C ASP A 154 -10.16 6.77 -19.36
N GLU A 155 -11.07 5.95 -18.84
CA GLU A 155 -11.56 5.96 -17.46
C GLU A 155 -10.44 5.95 -16.41
N ARG A 156 -9.26 5.44 -16.78
CA ARG A 156 -8.09 5.41 -15.91
C ARG A 156 -7.53 6.80 -15.57
N HIS A 157 -7.85 7.82 -16.36
CA HIS A 157 -7.54 9.22 -16.04
C HIS A 157 -8.26 9.72 -14.80
N TYR A 158 -9.38 9.09 -14.45
CA TYR A 158 -10.21 9.52 -13.34
C TYR A 158 -9.92 8.76 -12.03
N LEU A 159 -9.17 7.67 -12.07
CA LEU A 159 -8.96 6.83 -10.89
C LEU A 159 -8.20 7.55 -9.76
N PHE A 160 -7.29 8.48 -10.07
CA PHE A 160 -6.67 9.27 -9.02
C PHE A 160 -7.65 10.27 -8.40
N ARG A 161 -8.69 10.72 -9.15
CA ARG A 161 -9.76 11.57 -8.62
C ARG A 161 -10.59 10.84 -7.57
N ASP A 162 -10.75 9.54 -7.72
CA ASP A 162 -11.43 8.73 -6.70
C ASP A 162 -10.60 8.64 -5.42
N TYR A 163 -9.27 8.52 -5.55
CA TYR A 163 -8.37 8.63 -4.40
C TYR A 163 -8.49 9.99 -3.72
N ILE A 164 -8.45 11.08 -4.48
CA ILE A 164 -8.62 12.45 -3.99
C ILE A 164 -9.97 12.64 -3.29
N ARG A 165 -11.06 12.11 -3.88
CA ARG A 165 -12.40 12.17 -3.28
C ARG A 165 -12.45 11.45 -1.92
N VAL A 166 -11.84 10.27 -1.82
CA VAL A 166 -11.77 9.55 -0.54
C VAL A 166 -10.89 10.32 0.46
N LEU A 167 -9.77 10.90 0.02
CA LEU A 167 -8.89 11.72 0.84
C LEU A 167 -9.64 12.94 1.44
N ASP A 168 -10.40 13.68 0.61
CA ASP A 168 -11.20 14.80 1.06
C ASP A 168 -12.30 14.39 2.07
N ARG A 169 -12.94 13.26 1.82
CA ARG A 169 -13.99 12.73 2.68
C ARG A 169 -13.47 12.15 3.99
N LEU A 170 -12.38 11.39 3.95
CA LEU A 170 -11.77 10.75 5.11
C LEU A 170 -11.07 11.76 6.01
N ARG A 171 -10.37 12.74 5.44
CA ARG A 171 -9.52 13.73 6.12
C ARG A 171 -8.54 13.08 7.11
N PRO A 172 -7.75 12.11 6.64
CA PRO A 172 -6.86 11.37 7.53
C PRO A 172 -5.77 12.26 8.12
N ALA A 173 -5.14 11.83 9.21
CA ALA A 173 -3.95 12.46 9.79
C ALA A 173 -2.80 12.54 8.78
N ALA A 174 -2.67 11.49 7.96
CA ALA A 174 -1.71 11.43 6.87
C ALA A 174 -2.24 10.57 5.72
N PHE A 175 -1.65 10.76 4.54
CA PHE A 175 -1.81 9.82 3.44
C PHE A 175 -0.45 9.42 2.85
N VAL A 176 -0.40 8.23 2.26
CA VAL A 176 0.75 7.74 1.51
C VAL A 176 0.29 7.29 0.14
N MET A 177 0.77 7.97 -0.89
CA MET A 177 0.49 7.63 -2.28
C MET A 177 1.75 7.05 -2.93
N GLU A 178 1.64 5.82 -3.45
CA GLU A 178 2.72 5.15 -4.19
C GLU A 178 2.45 5.21 -5.68
N ASN A 179 3.51 5.40 -6.46
CA ASN A 179 3.41 5.28 -7.91
C ASN A 179 4.75 4.88 -8.55
N VAL A 180 4.71 4.55 -9.83
CA VAL A 180 5.92 4.24 -10.59
C VAL A 180 6.70 5.51 -10.96
N LYS A 181 8.05 5.41 -11.07
CA LYS A 181 8.93 6.53 -11.44
C LYS A 181 8.51 7.22 -12.74
N GLY A 182 7.94 6.48 -13.70
CA GLY A 182 7.47 7.03 -14.98
C GLY A 182 6.43 8.14 -14.86
N MET A 183 5.74 8.26 -13.73
CA MET A 183 4.79 9.31 -13.44
C MET A 183 5.42 10.71 -13.48
N LEU A 184 6.68 10.87 -13.06
CA LEU A 184 7.37 12.16 -13.03
C LEU A 184 7.67 12.74 -14.42
N SER A 185 7.69 11.90 -15.46
CA SER A 185 7.95 12.30 -16.84
C SER A 185 6.75 12.16 -17.76
N SER A 186 5.63 11.70 -17.23
CA SER A 186 4.41 11.53 -18.01
C SER A 186 3.70 12.87 -18.21
N THR A 187 3.16 13.08 -19.41
CA THR A 187 2.42 14.31 -19.76
C THR A 187 1.05 13.98 -20.32
N VAL A 188 0.08 14.82 -20.00
CA VAL A 188 -1.26 14.85 -20.59
C VAL A 188 -1.52 16.27 -21.04
N GLU A 189 -1.98 16.49 -22.27
CA GLU A 189 -2.22 17.82 -22.84
C GLU A 189 -1.03 18.79 -22.63
N SER A 190 0.19 18.28 -22.77
CA SER A 190 1.46 19.02 -22.57
C SER A 190 1.77 19.43 -21.13
N ARG A 191 0.96 19.04 -20.13
CA ARG A 191 1.22 19.26 -18.71
C ARG A 191 1.80 18.00 -18.06
N LEU A 192 2.71 18.17 -17.11
CA LEU A 192 3.21 17.04 -16.32
C LEU A 192 2.13 16.53 -15.36
N VAL A 193 1.91 15.21 -15.40
CA VAL A 193 0.92 14.54 -14.52
C VAL A 193 1.23 14.76 -13.05
N PHE A 194 2.52 14.72 -12.72
CA PHE A 194 2.96 14.94 -11.35
C PHE A 194 2.60 16.36 -10.85
N GLU A 195 2.78 17.39 -11.69
CA GLU A 195 2.42 18.77 -11.33
C GLU A 195 0.91 18.90 -11.12
N MET A 196 0.11 18.33 -12.03
CA MET A 196 -1.36 18.32 -11.90
C MET A 196 -1.81 17.64 -10.60
N LEU A 197 -1.22 16.50 -10.27
CA LEU A 197 -1.51 15.80 -9.02
C LEU A 197 -1.15 16.65 -7.80
N MET A 198 0.02 17.29 -7.80
CA MET A 198 0.44 18.14 -6.69
C MET A 198 -0.46 19.37 -6.50
N GLU A 199 -0.94 19.96 -7.60
CA GLU A 199 -1.94 21.04 -7.55
C GLU A 199 -3.26 20.56 -6.95
N ASP A 200 -3.76 19.40 -7.37
CA ASP A 200 -4.99 18.82 -6.83
C ASP A 200 -4.86 18.50 -5.33
N LEU A 201 -3.74 17.89 -4.93
CA LEU A 201 -3.46 17.59 -3.52
C LEU A 201 -3.31 18.86 -2.67
N ALA A 202 -2.66 19.90 -3.20
CA ALA A 202 -2.49 21.17 -2.49
C ALA A 202 -3.81 21.95 -2.36
N SER A 203 -4.76 21.75 -3.26
CA SER A 203 -6.08 22.41 -3.22
C SER A 203 -7.02 21.81 -2.17
N LEU A 204 -6.73 20.59 -1.69
CA LEU A 204 -7.58 19.89 -0.73
C LEU A 204 -7.68 20.63 0.60
N GLY A 205 -8.90 20.79 1.08
CA GLY A 205 -9.15 21.34 2.40
C GLY A 205 -8.92 22.85 2.56
N THR A 206 -8.48 23.57 1.52
CA THR A 206 -8.22 25.02 1.61
C THR A 206 -9.43 25.84 1.99
N GLY A 207 -10.64 25.37 1.63
CA GLY A 207 -11.91 25.99 2.03
C GLY A 207 -12.41 25.61 3.43
N GLN A 208 -11.75 24.67 4.12
CA GLN A 208 -12.19 24.09 5.39
C GLN A 208 -11.13 24.15 6.50
N GLY A 209 -10.03 24.88 6.27
CA GLY A 209 -8.99 25.13 7.29
C GLY A 209 -7.95 24.03 7.48
N HIS A 210 -8.00 22.95 6.72
CA HIS A 210 -7.02 21.87 6.80
C HIS A 210 -6.54 21.52 5.39
N HIS A 211 -5.26 21.80 5.11
CA HIS A 211 -4.55 21.36 3.93
C HIS A 211 -3.54 20.27 4.29
N TYR A 212 -2.90 19.67 3.29
CA TYR A 212 -1.84 18.69 3.49
C TYR A 212 -0.50 19.27 3.12
N GLU A 213 0.50 19.04 3.97
CA GLU A 213 1.90 19.33 3.67
C GLU A 213 2.54 18.09 3.06
N MET A 214 3.06 18.25 1.84
CA MET A 214 3.69 17.15 1.10
C MET A 214 5.13 16.98 1.57
N ARG A 215 5.49 15.75 1.93
CA ARG A 215 6.82 15.37 2.41
C ARG A 215 7.40 14.26 1.55
N ALA A 216 8.71 14.32 1.30
CA ALA A 216 9.49 13.27 0.68
C ALA A 216 10.22 12.45 1.75
N ILE A 217 10.39 11.15 1.52
CA ILE A 217 11.22 10.29 2.36
C ILE A 217 12.66 10.41 1.89
N ARG A 218 13.52 10.99 2.71
CA ARG A 218 14.95 11.16 2.42
C ARG A 218 15.79 10.26 3.31
N VAL A 219 16.81 9.65 2.73
CA VAL A 219 17.82 8.87 3.45
C VAL A 219 19.12 9.65 3.46
N ALA A 220 19.64 9.94 4.64
CA ALA A 220 20.94 10.53 4.86
C ALA A 220 21.57 9.95 6.12
N ASP A 221 22.88 9.68 6.11
CA ASP A 221 23.62 9.14 7.26
C ASP A 221 22.97 7.90 7.90
N SER A 222 22.49 6.97 7.06
CA SER A 222 21.79 5.75 7.48
C SER A 222 20.50 6.02 8.30
N ARG A 223 19.84 7.16 8.05
CA ARG A 223 18.57 7.52 8.67
C ARG A 223 17.60 8.00 7.60
N ALA A 224 16.35 7.58 7.71
CA ALA A 224 15.25 8.10 6.91
C ALA A 224 14.47 9.15 7.68
N SER A 225 14.10 10.24 7.01
CA SER A 225 13.29 11.31 7.57
C SER A 225 12.32 11.86 6.55
N LEU A 226 11.21 12.44 7.02
CA LEU A 226 10.29 13.20 6.18
C LEU A 226 10.79 14.63 6.04
N GLN A 227 10.98 15.09 4.80
CA GLN A 227 11.50 16.42 4.50
C GLN A 227 10.66 17.08 3.42
N GLU A 228 10.74 18.41 3.35
CA GLU A 228 10.20 19.15 2.23
C GLU A 228 10.90 18.75 0.93
N ALA A 229 10.11 18.62 -0.13
CA ALA A 229 10.64 18.31 -1.45
C ALA A 229 10.89 19.60 -2.23
N ALA A 230 12.10 19.78 -2.72
CA ALA A 230 12.46 20.91 -3.57
C ALA A 230 12.13 20.66 -5.05
N GLN A 231 12.08 19.39 -5.45
CA GLN A 231 11.86 18.98 -6.84
C GLN A 231 11.17 17.60 -6.92
N PRO A 232 10.50 17.27 -8.02
CA PRO A 232 9.77 16.02 -8.19
C PRO A 232 10.60 14.75 -7.94
N SER A 233 11.88 14.76 -8.29
CA SER A 233 12.78 13.61 -8.07
C SER A 233 13.03 13.31 -6.59
N ASP A 234 12.74 14.24 -5.69
CA ASP A 234 12.89 14.04 -4.24
C ASP A 234 11.92 13.00 -3.67
N PHE A 235 10.79 12.81 -4.35
CA PHE A 235 9.81 11.79 -3.99
C PHE A 235 10.19 10.37 -4.42
N ILE A 236 11.34 10.18 -5.10
CA ILE A 236 11.81 8.85 -5.50
C ILE A 236 12.43 8.14 -4.30
N VAL A 237 11.78 7.07 -3.86
CA VAL A 237 12.29 6.11 -2.88
C VAL A 237 12.92 4.93 -3.61
N ARG A 238 14.12 4.57 -3.21
CA ARG A 238 14.87 3.41 -3.72
C ARG A 238 14.88 2.33 -2.66
N ALA A 239 14.26 1.19 -2.95
CA ALA A 239 14.09 0.12 -1.97
C ALA A 239 15.43 -0.41 -1.42
N GLU A 240 16.47 -0.43 -2.27
CA GLU A 240 17.81 -0.86 -1.89
C GLU A 240 18.46 0.02 -0.80
N GLU A 241 18.07 1.29 -0.68
CA GLU A 241 18.54 2.19 0.38
C GLU A 241 17.97 1.81 1.75
N PHE A 242 16.90 1.01 1.76
CA PHE A 242 16.24 0.50 2.95
C PHE A 242 16.61 -0.97 3.27
N GLY A 243 17.64 -1.50 2.61
CA GLY A 243 18.09 -2.89 2.81
C GLY A 243 17.22 -3.95 2.13
N VAL A 244 16.36 -3.56 1.20
CA VAL A 244 15.59 -4.50 0.38
C VAL A 244 16.48 -5.02 -0.76
N PRO A 245 16.63 -6.33 -0.97
CA PRO A 245 17.50 -6.90 -2.01
C PRO A 245 16.84 -6.82 -3.39
N GLN A 246 16.31 -5.66 -3.75
CA GLN A 246 15.65 -5.40 -5.03
C GLN A 246 15.83 -3.94 -5.43
N ARG A 247 16.28 -3.68 -6.65
CA ARG A 247 16.28 -2.35 -7.24
C ARG A 247 14.87 -1.96 -7.67
N ARG A 248 14.09 -1.47 -6.72
CA ARG A 248 12.71 -1.02 -6.95
C ARG A 248 12.59 0.45 -6.59
N HIS A 249 12.48 1.29 -7.61
CA HIS A 249 12.30 2.72 -7.45
C HIS A 249 10.83 3.09 -7.59
N ARG A 250 10.32 3.85 -6.64
CA ARG A 250 8.93 4.31 -6.59
C ARG A 250 8.85 5.78 -6.21
N VAL A 251 7.88 6.46 -6.75
CA VAL A 251 7.45 7.77 -6.24
C VAL A 251 6.59 7.49 -5.02
N ILE A 252 6.95 8.06 -3.88
CA ILE A 252 6.16 7.99 -2.66
C ILE A 252 5.94 9.41 -2.16
N ILE A 253 4.68 9.83 -2.12
CA ILE A 253 4.24 11.11 -1.60
C ILE A 253 3.61 10.86 -0.24
N VAL A 254 4.14 11.51 0.80
CA VAL A 254 3.55 11.50 2.13
C VAL A 254 2.91 12.87 2.37
N GLY A 255 1.60 12.91 2.53
CA GLY A 255 0.89 14.12 2.93
C GLY A 255 0.55 14.06 4.41
N ILE A 256 0.87 15.10 5.14
CA ILE A 256 0.55 15.21 6.58
C ILE A 256 -0.43 16.37 6.73
N ARG A 257 -1.53 16.13 7.43
CA ARG A 257 -2.53 17.17 7.70
C ARG A 257 -1.89 18.32 8.48
N SER A 258 -2.12 19.54 8.06
CA SER A 258 -1.40 20.75 8.51
C SER A 258 -1.42 20.97 10.03
N ASP A 259 -2.48 20.56 10.71
CA ASP A 259 -2.59 20.63 12.19
C ASP A 259 -1.64 19.65 12.92
N LEU A 260 -1.06 18.68 12.19
CA LEU A 260 -0.15 17.66 12.71
C LEU A 260 1.28 17.78 12.14
N ALA A 261 1.49 18.65 11.17
CA ALA A 261 2.76 18.72 10.42
C ALA A 261 3.96 19.04 11.30
N ASP A 262 3.82 19.97 12.25
CA ASP A 262 4.89 20.33 13.21
C ASP A 262 5.33 19.14 14.08
N ARG A 263 4.41 18.22 14.40
CA ARG A 263 4.70 17.04 15.23
C ARG A 263 5.50 15.98 14.49
N ALA A 264 5.44 15.97 13.16
CA ALA A 264 6.18 15.05 12.30
C ALA A 264 7.58 15.59 11.94
N THR A 265 7.85 16.86 12.20
CA THR A 265 9.11 17.51 11.85
C THR A 265 10.25 17.02 12.77
N GLY A 266 11.42 16.75 12.17
CA GLY A 266 12.61 16.33 12.90
C GLY A 266 12.66 14.87 13.31
N THR A 267 11.60 14.09 13.10
CA THR A 267 11.62 12.65 13.36
C THR A 267 12.43 11.92 12.30
N SER A 268 13.39 11.09 12.71
CA SER A 268 14.14 10.24 11.79
C SER A 268 14.29 8.83 12.36
N ILE A 269 14.21 7.83 11.49
CA ILE A 269 14.35 6.41 11.83
C ILE A 269 15.65 5.85 11.26
N PRO A 270 16.36 4.96 11.98
CA PRO A 270 17.48 4.24 11.40
C PRO A 270 17.02 3.40 10.22
N VAL A 271 17.81 3.40 9.14
CA VAL A 271 17.62 2.48 8.02
C VAL A 271 18.82 1.55 7.91
N SER A 272 18.57 0.30 7.58
CA SER A 272 19.65 -0.65 7.36
C SER A 272 20.37 -0.27 6.07
N GLY A 273 21.48 0.47 6.19
CA GLY A 273 22.33 0.86 5.05
C GLY A 273 23.12 -0.30 4.43
N VAL A 274 22.93 -1.53 4.90
CA VAL A 274 23.57 -2.71 4.34
C VAL A 274 22.80 -3.12 3.08
N ALA A 275 23.38 -2.86 1.91
CA ALA A 275 22.88 -3.41 0.66
C ALA A 275 22.90 -4.94 0.79
N ARG A 276 21.74 -5.57 0.79
CA ARG A 276 21.60 -7.02 0.76
C ARG A 276 21.68 -7.49 -0.69
N ALA A 277 22.50 -8.50 -0.95
CA ALA A 277 22.48 -9.21 -2.22
C ALA A 277 21.19 -10.05 -2.33
N VAL A 278 20.77 -10.35 -3.55
CA VAL A 278 19.65 -11.28 -3.78
C VAL A 278 19.95 -12.63 -3.13
N ASP A 279 21.20 -13.09 -3.19
CA ASP A 279 21.65 -14.35 -2.57
C ASP A 279 21.46 -14.36 -1.04
N ASP A 280 21.56 -13.22 -0.35
CA ASP A 280 21.29 -13.14 1.08
C ASP A 280 19.81 -13.41 1.42
N ALA A 281 18.92 -13.13 0.47
CA ALA A 281 17.50 -13.33 0.63
C ALA A 281 16.98 -14.67 0.15
N ILE A 282 17.58 -15.25 -0.91
CA ILE A 282 17.11 -16.47 -1.56
C ILE A 282 18.12 -17.61 -1.57
N GLY A 283 19.39 -17.37 -1.19
CA GLY A 283 20.46 -18.38 -1.22
C GLY A 283 20.21 -19.61 -0.35
N THR A 284 19.23 -19.53 0.57
CA THR A 284 18.77 -20.68 1.38
C THR A 284 17.46 -21.29 0.88
N MET A 285 16.92 -20.80 -0.23
CA MET A 285 15.72 -21.40 -0.83
C MET A 285 16.07 -22.74 -1.48
N PRO A 286 15.17 -23.74 -1.43
CA PRO A 286 15.38 -25.00 -2.13
C PRO A 286 15.57 -24.77 -3.62
N ASP A 287 16.46 -25.56 -4.24
CA ASP A 287 16.56 -25.64 -5.69
C ASP A 287 15.23 -26.03 -6.32
N GLU A 288 15.02 -25.71 -7.58
CA GLU A 288 13.77 -26.01 -8.33
C GLU A 288 13.35 -27.49 -8.27
N ASN A 289 14.27 -28.39 -7.86
CA ASN A 289 14.05 -29.82 -7.73
C ASN A 289 13.65 -30.31 -6.33
N GLY A 290 13.29 -29.41 -5.40
CA GLY A 290 12.53 -29.78 -4.19
C GLY A 290 13.31 -30.44 -3.04
N GLY A 291 14.63 -30.33 -3.00
CA GLY A 291 15.49 -31.00 -2.00
C GLY A 291 15.82 -30.22 -0.72
N GLY A 292 15.24 -29.04 -0.45
CA GLY A 292 15.62 -28.20 0.67
C GLY A 292 14.65 -28.24 1.86
N LYS A 293 15.20 -28.34 3.08
CA LYS A 293 14.42 -28.18 4.33
C LYS A 293 14.18 -26.68 4.59
N PHE A 294 12.94 -26.30 4.83
CA PHE A 294 12.61 -24.96 5.35
C PHE A 294 13.28 -24.76 6.72
N VAL A 295 14.17 -23.81 6.83
CA VAL A 295 14.72 -23.38 8.12
C VAL A 295 13.90 -22.19 8.59
N HIS A 296 13.16 -22.36 9.69
CA HIS A 296 12.49 -21.26 10.39
C HIS A 296 13.55 -20.29 10.94
N GLY A 297 13.78 -19.17 10.27
CA GLY A 297 14.42 -18.01 10.88
C GLY A 297 13.39 -17.25 11.71
N SER A 298 13.71 -17.00 12.97
CA SER A 298 12.93 -16.13 13.87
C SER A 298 12.97 -14.68 13.35
N GLY A 299 11.96 -14.26 12.63
CA GLY A 299 11.86 -12.92 12.03
C GLY A 299 11.11 -13.02 10.71
N GLY A 300 9.81 -13.32 10.79
CA GLY A 300 9.01 -13.72 9.67
C GLY A 300 8.80 -12.69 8.60
N LEU A 301 9.11 -13.00 7.41
CA LEU A 301 8.33 -12.66 6.22
C LEU A 301 8.44 -13.84 5.27
N VAL A 302 7.38 -14.62 5.16
CA VAL A 302 7.26 -15.65 4.11
C VAL A 302 7.08 -14.89 2.79
N LEU A 303 8.11 -14.87 1.96
CA LEU A 303 8.01 -14.40 0.58
C LEU A 303 7.13 -15.38 -0.21
N LEU A 304 5.91 -14.95 -0.51
CA LEU A 304 5.03 -15.66 -1.42
C LEU A 304 5.63 -15.62 -2.84
N ARG A 305 5.90 -16.76 -3.43
CA ARG A 305 6.11 -16.88 -4.88
C ARG A 305 4.83 -16.36 -5.56
N ALA A 306 4.97 -15.36 -6.40
CA ALA A 306 3.96 -15.06 -7.40
C ALA A 306 4.09 -16.15 -8.49
N ALA A 307 3.03 -16.92 -8.69
CA ALA A 307 2.84 -17.74 -9.87
C ALA A 307 2.53 -16.89 -11.10
#